data_3e0677d6ebe90345e8b6989f0b0d3bb3
#
_entry.id   3e0677d6ebe90345e8b6989f0b0d3bb3
#
_cell.length_a   1.000
_cell.length_b   1.000
_cell.length_c   1.000
_cell.angle_alpha   90.00
_cell.angle_beta   90.00
_cell.angle_gamma   90.00
#
_symmetry.space_group_name_H-M   'P 1'
#
loop_
_entity.id
_entity.type
_entity.pdbx_description
1 polymer ?
#
loop_
_entity_poly.entity_id
_entity_poly.type
_entity_poly.pdbx_seq_one_letter_code
_entity_poly.pdbx_strand_id
1 'polypeptide(L)'
;LNASVLPRAALAQSPVIITVAPNGAYKKAADHPAVPMTPDALALEARACLDAGAGMMHMHVRKPDGSHLLDAHAYREALAAVDRAVGRELLVQVTSEAAGVYKAAEQIALVRELQPEAVSMGLREIAVPEIPETELAAFFAWVAERRIMAQIILYDDGDVQRWQSLRARGLVPPGAWSVLFVLGRYSVGQTSSAYDLLPFLAAYDHTLPWAICAFGAEENACVTTAAAFGGHMRVGFENNLKLRDGSIAPGNAALVRQAAEGARALGRPLATAEDARRIYGAIA
;
A
#
# COMPACT_ATOMS: atom_id res chain seq x y z
N LEU A 1 -24.80 8.89 -8.97
CA LEU A 1 -24.08 9.25 -7.72
C LEU A 1 -24.89 8.78 -6.51
N ASN A 2 -24.92 7.46 -6.27
CA ASN A 2 -25.39 6.87 -5.02
C ASN A 2 -24.16 6.41 -4.21
N ALA A 3 -23.30 7.33 -3.89
CA ALA A 3 -22.24 7.06 -2.93
C ALA A 3 -22.87 7.17 -1.54
N SER A 4 -22.82 6.13 -0.78
CA SER A 4 -22.94 6.18 0.69
C SER A 4 -21.71 6.90 1.25
N VAL A 5 -21.58 8.20 0.94
CA VAL A 5 -20.60 9.07 1.56
C VAL A 5 -20.94 9.07 3.04
N LEU A 6 -20.03 8.54 3.86
CA LEU A 6 -20.19 8.62 5.30
C LEU A 6 -20.50 10.06 5.70
N PRO A 7 -21.45 10.30 6.61
CA PRO A 7 -21.72 11.64 7.10
C PRO A 7 -20.40 12.28 7.58
N ARG A 8 -20.21 13.57 7.32
CA ARG A 8 -18.97 14.31 7.68
C ARG A 8 -18.55 14.10 9.14
N ALA A 9 -19.50 13.98 10.04
CA ALA A 9 -19.25 13.66 11.45
C ALA A 9 -18.68 12.24 11.66
N ALA A 10 -19.06 11.27 10.84
CA ALA A 10 -18.53 9.90 10.90
C ALA A 10 -17.12 9.81 10.29
N LEU A 11 -16.82 10.60 9.26
CA LEU A 11 -15.48 10.71 8.67
C LEU A 11 -14.47 11.32 9.66
N ALA A 12 -14.87 12.38 10.37
CA ALA A 12 -14.01 13.02 11.39
C ALA A 12 -13.67 12.12 12.58
N GLN A 13 -14.45 11.05 12.82
CA GLN A 13 -14.19 10.07 13.89
C GLN A 13 -13.53 8.78 13.37
N SER A 14 -13.47 8.60 12.05
CA SER A 14 -12.88 7.42 11.43
C SER A 14 -11.35 7.55 11.39
N PRO A 15 -10.59 6.61 12.00
CA PRO A 15 -9.14 6.68 11.98
C PRO A 15 -8.59 6.54 10.57
N VAL A 16 -7.49 7.25 10.28
CA VAL A 16 -6.79 7.15 9.01
C VAL A 16 -5.52 6.32 9.17
N ILE A 17 -5.40 5.28 8.35
CA ILE A 17 -4.18 4.47 8.30
C ILE A 17 -3.14 5.26 7.49
N ILE A 18 -1.96 5.47 8.09
CA ILE A 18 -0.78 5.94 7.38
C ILE A 18 0.12 4.74 7.17
N THR A 19 0.31 4.35 5.92
CA THR A 19 1.24 3.30 5.50
C THR A 19 2.53 3.96 5.04
N VAL A 20 3.67 3.56 5.61
CA VAL A 20 4.97 3.94 5.08
C VAL A 20 5.45 2.91 4.04
N ALA A 21 5.89 3.39 2.87
CA ALA A 21 6.54 2.59 1.82
C ALA A 21 8.01 3.05 1.68
N PRO A 22 8.93 2.48 2.50
CA PRO A 22 10.23 3.12 2.75
C PRO A 22 11.25 2.96 1.63
N ASN A 23 11.09 1.99 0.72
CA ASN A 23 12.14 1.67 -0.24
C ASN A 23 11.64 1.33 -1.66
N GLY A 24 10.49 0.67 -1.83
CA GLY A 24 10.00 0.22 -3.14
C GLY A 24 10.94 -0.75 -3.86
N ALA A 25 10.73 -0.99 -5.16
CA ALA A 25 11.54 -1.89 -5.97
C ALA A 25 12.76 -1.21 -6.64
N TYR A 26 12.73 0.11 -6.84
CA TYR A 26 13.65 0.81 -7.73
C TYR A 26 14.61 1.76 -7.01
N LYS A 27 14.18 2.42 -5.93
CA LYS A 27 15.01 3.37 -5.20
C LYS A 27 16.21 2.69 -4.56
N LYS A 28 17.37 3.33 -4.63
CA LYS A 28 18.66 2.85 -4.09
C LYS A 28 19.31 3.90 -3.21
N ALA A 29 20.39 3.54 -2.52
CA ALA A 29 21.19 4.48 -1.74
C ALA A 29 21.75 5.66 -2.57
N ALA A 30 21.91 5.47 -3.87
CA ALA A 30 22.30 6.56 -4.80
C ALA A 30 21.19 7.61 -4.99
N ASP A 31 19.91 7.24 -4.84
CA ASP A 31 18.80 8.17 -4.92
C ASP A 31 18.63 8.94 -3.59
N HIS A 32 18.80 8.23 -2.48
CA HIS A 32 18.78 8.81 -1.13
C HIS A 32 19.48 7.87 -0.12
N PRO A 33 20.44 8.38 0.68
CA PRO A 33 21.24 7.53 1.58
C PRO A 33 20.44 6.82 2.68
N ALA A 34 19.26 7.33 3.03
CA ALA A 34 18.37 6.72 4.03
C ALA A 34 17.35 5.72 3.44
N VAL A 35 17.48 5.28 2.17
CA VAL A 35 16.66 4.18 1.65
C VAL A 35 17.07 2.88 2.33
N PRO A 36 16.17 2.21 3.10
CA PRO A 36 16.56 0.99 3.83
C PRO A 36 16.63 -0.20 2.87
N MET A 37 17.81 -0.86 2.84
CA MET A 37 18.11 -1.94 1.90
C MET A 37 18.31 -3.29 2.57
N THR A 38 18.48 -3.32 3.90
CA THR A 38 18.73 -4.54 4.68
C THR A 38 17.64 -4.76 5.73
N PRO A 39 17.47 -5.99 6.25
CA PRO A 39 16.52 -6.26 7.32
C PRO A 39 16.70 -5.33 8.55
N ASP A 40 17.93 -5.08 8.98
CA ASP A 40 18.20 -4.20 10.12
C ASP A 40 17.87 -2.73 9.82
N ALA A 41 18.15 -2.26 8.60
CA ALA A 41 17.77 -0.92 8.18
C ALA A 41 16.23 -0.77 8.11
N LEU A 42 15.50 -1.79 7.62
CA LEU A 42 14.04 -1.83 7.63
C LEU A 42 13.48 -1.81 9.06
N ALA A 43 14.12 -2.52 9.99
CA ALA A 43 13.71 -2.53 11.40
C ALA A 43 13.87 -1.16 12.08
N LEU A 44 15.00 -0.46 11.83
CA LEU A 44 15.22 0.90 12.31
C LEU A 44 14.20 1.89 11.72
N GLU A 45 13.94 1.77 10.43
CA GLU A 45 12.97 2.61 9.74
C GLU A 45 11.54 2.37 10.24
N ALA A 46 11.17 1.10 10.50
CA ALA A 46 9.88 0.74 11.08
C ALA A 46 9.64 1.44 12.42
N ARG A 47 10.64 1.44 13.33
CA ARG A 47 10.55 2.14 14.62
C ARG A 47 10.39 3.65 14.43
N ALA A 48 11.23 4.26 13.59
CA ALA A 48 11.17 5.70 13.34
C ALA A 48 9.83 6.15 12.72
N CYS A 49 9.28 5.36 11.81
CA CYS A 49 7.99 5.65 11.17
C CYS A 49 6.80 5.38 12.08
N LEU A 50 6.86 4.35 12.94
CA LEU A 50 5.86 4.13 13.98
C LEU A 50 5.79 5.31 14.94
N ASP A 51 6.94 5.79 15.43
CA ASP A 51 7.03 6.97 16.32
C ASP A 51 6.55 8.25 15.63
N ALA A 52 6.61 8.31 14.29
CA ALA A 52 6.08 9.41 13.49
C ALA A 52 4.55 9.33 13.26
N GLY A 53 3.91 8.19 13.51
CA GLY A 53 2.47 7.98 13.40
C GLY A 53 2.03 7.01 12.31
N ALA A 54 2.93 6.20 11.73
CA ALA A 54 2.53 5.12 10.84
C ALA A 54 1.86 3.99 11.61
N GLY A 55 0.74 3.48 11.11
CA GLY A 55 0.07 2.28 11.61
C GLY A 55 0.41 1.03 10.78
N MET A 56 1.00 1.22 9.60
CA MET A 56 1.31 0.16 8.64
C MET A 56 2.59 0.46 7.89
N MET A 57 3.31 -0.59 7.51
CA MET A 57 4.51 -0.54 6.67
C MET A 57 4.35 -1.46 5.47
N HIS A 58 4.56 -0.93 4.28
CA HIS A 58 4.69 -1.67 3.03
C HIS A 58 6.17 -1.82 2.70
N MET A 59 6.69 -3.03 2.64
CA MET A 59 8.13 -3.21 2.46
C MET A 59 8.50 -4.13 1.29
N HIS A 60 9.66 -3.82 0.71
CA HIS A 60 10.36 -4.66 -0.27
C HIS A 60 11.65 -5.20 0.34
N VAL A 61 12.00 -6.42 -0.04
CA VAL A 61 13.34 -6.97 0.21
C VAL A 61 14.21 -6.80 -1.02
N ARG A 62 15.52 -6.76 -0.84
CA ARG A 62 16.49 -6.44 -1.87
C ARG A 62 17.62 -7.48 -1.90
N LYS A 63 18.18 -7.68 -3.10
CA LYS A 63 19.45 -8.41 -3.26
C LYS A 63 20.61 -7.55 -2.74
N PRO A 64 21.80 -8.15 -2.51
CA PRO A 64 22.99 -7.39 -2.07
C PRO A 64 23.39 -6.25 -3.01
N ASP A 65 23.09 -6.35 -4.31
CA ASP A 65 23.33 -5.30 -5.30
C ASP A 65 22.27 -4.20 -5.29
N GLY A 66 21.30 -4.29 -4.41
CA GLY A 66 20.19 -3.38 -4.28
C GLY A 66 19.06 -3.59 -5.30
N SER A 67 19.10 -4.61 -6.15
CA SER A 67 17.99 -4.92 -7.05
C SER A 67 16.82 -5.56 -6.29
N HIS A 68 15.62 -5.45 -6.87
CA HIS A 68 14.40 -6.02 -6.30
C HIS A 68 14.52 -7.54 -6.13
N LEU A 69 14.02 -8.05 -5.01
CA LEU A 69 14.01 -9.48 -4.70
C LEU A 69 12.59 -9.93 -4.34
N LEU A 70 12.14 -11.01 -4.96
CA LEU A 70 10.88 -11.67 -4.64
C LEU A 70 11.21 -13.07 -4.10
N ASP A 71 11.46 -13.17 -2.78
CA ASP A 71 11.94 -14.37 -2.13
C ASP A 71 11.35 -14.52 -0.71
N ALA A 72 10.74 -15.68 -0.43
CA ALA A 72 10.04 -15.90 0.83
C ALA A 72 10.99 -15.97 2.04
N HIS A 73 12.21 -16.47 1.86
CA HIS A 73 13.19 -16.54 2.95
C HIS A 73 13.66 -15.12 3.35
N ALA A 74 14.03 -14.30 2.36
CA ALA A 74 14.41 -12.91 2.60
C ALA A 74 13.28 -12.10 3.26
N TYR A 75 12.02 -12.34 2.87
CA TYR A 75 10.88 -11.73 3.57
C TYR A 75 10.74 -12.20 5.01
N ARG A 76 10.92 -13.50 5.31
CA ARG A 76 10.88 -13.99 6.69
C ARG A 76 11.96 -13.35 7.55
N GLU A 77 13.16 -13.18 7.03
CA GLU A 77 14.26 -12.50 7.74
C GLU A 77 13.92 -11.02 8.03
N ALA A 78 13.43 -10.29 7.03
CA ALA A 78 13.04 -8.89 7.18
C ALA A 78 11.86 -8.72 8.14
N LEU A 79 10.82 -9.57 8.03
CA LEU A 79 9.68 -9.57 8.94
C LEU A 79 10.14 -9.85 10.38
N ALA A 80 11.03 -10.81 10.61
CA ALA A 80 11.55 -11.10 11.92
C ALA A 80 12.40 -9.96 12.51
N ALA A 81 13.15 -9.22 11.66
CA ALA A 81 13.90 -8.05 12.11
C ALA A 81 12.95 -6.90 12.52
N VAL A 82 11.92 -6.62 11.73
CA VAL A 82 10.91 -5.61 12.05
C VAL A 82 10.10 -6.00 13.29
N ASP A 83 9.70 -7.26 13.43
CA ASP A 83 8.98 -7.75 14.62
C ASP A 83 9.80 -7.59 15.92
N ARG A 84 11.10 -7.85 15.88
CA ARG A 84 11.99 -7.59 17.03
C ARG A 84 12.05 -6.11 17.43
N ALA A 85 11.91 -5.20 16.47
CA ALA A 85 12.00 -3.76 16.71
C ALA A 85 10.70 -3.13 17.19
N VAL A 86 9.55 -3.55 16.63
CA VAL A 86 8.26 -2.91 16.85
C VAL A 86 7.14 -3.88 17.27
N GLY A 87 7.40 -5.18 17.27
CA GLY A 87 6.38 -6.18 17.60
C GLY A 87 5.12 -6.01 16.73
N ARG A 88 3.98 -6.13 17.35
CA ARG A 88 2.66 -5.97 16.68
C ARG A 88 2.17 -4.52 16.58
N GLU A 89 2.97 -3.54 17.03
CA GLU A 89 2.59 -2.12 16.99
C GLU A 89 2.60 -1.54 15.57
N LEU A 90 3.11 -2.26 14.58
CA LEU A 90 3.07 -1.91 13.16
C LEU A 90 2.52 -3.10 12.36
N LEU A 91 1.52 -2.87 11.49
CA LEU A 91 1.08 -3.89 10.53
C LEU A 91 2.04 -3.90 9.35
N VAL A 92 2.69 -5.04 9.09
CA VAL A 92 3.63 -5.16 7.98
C VAL A 92 2.96 -5.83 6.79
N GLN A 93 2.96 -5.14 5.64
CA GLN A 93 2.51 -5.63 4.36
C GLN A 93 3.71 -5.93 3.48
N VAL A 94 3.83 -7.14 3.00
CA VAL A 94 4.80 -7.49 1.97
C VAL A 94 4.26 -7.15 0.58
N THR A 95 5.15 -7.03 -0.41
CA THR A 95 4.74 -6.88 -1.80
C THR A 95 4.94 -8.16 -2.59
N SER A 96 4.10 -8.36 -3.61
CA SER A 96 4.35 -9.33 -4.68
C SER A 96 4.79 -8.65 -5.99
N GLU A 97 5.18 -7.37 -5.97
CA GLU A 97 5.49 -6.59 -7.17
C GLU A 97 6.43 -7.32 -8.12
N ALA A 98 6.05 -7.41 -9.40
CA ALA A 98 6.86 -8.01 -10.45
C ALA A 98 8.12 -7.21 -10.78
N ALA A 99 8.07 -5.89 -10.66
CA ALA A 99 9.11 -4.94 -11.03
C ALA A 99 9.70 -5.17 -12.46
N GLY A 100 8.90 -5.74 -13.36
CA GLY A 100 9.36 -6.11 -14.71
C GLY A 100 10.31 -7.31 -14.78
N VAL A 101 10.54 -8.01 -13.67
CA VAL A 101 11.48 -9.14 -13.54
C VAL A 101 10.74 -10.46 -13.33
N TYR A 102 9.73 -10.45 -12.43
CA TYR A 102 9.01 -11.66 -12.03
C TYR A 102 7.69 -11.81 -12.77
N LYS A 103 7.27 -13.05 -13.00
CA LYS A 103 6.00 -13.38 -13.65
C LYS A 103 4.88 -13.57 -12.62
N ALA A 104 3.64 -13.51 -13.07
CA ALA A 104 2.46 -13.70 -12.22
C ALA A 104 2.50 -15.01 -11.41
N ALA A 105 2.93 -16.11 -12.02
CA ALA A 105 3.05 -17.40 -11.32
C ALA A 105 4.05 -17.36 -10.16
N GLU A 106 5.17 -16.61 -10.31
CA GLU A 106 6.17 -16.44 -9.24
C GLU A 106 5.63 -15.58 -8.11
N GLN A 107 4.86 -14.54 -8.43
CA GLN A 107 4.18 -13.69 -7.45
C GLN A 107 3.16 -14.49 -6.63
N ILE A 108 2.33 -15.31 -7.29
CA ILE A 108 1.36 -16.21 -6.66
C ILE A 108 2.09 -17.25 -5.78
N ALA A 109 3.18 -17.83 -6.28
CA ALA A 109 3.99 -18.81 -5.54
C ALA A 109 4.58 -18.19 -4.26
N LEU A 110 5.13 -16.96 -4.34
CA LEU A 110 5.63 -16.25 -3.16
C LEU A 110 4.54 -16.09 -2.09
N VAL A 111 3.36 -15.60 -2.46
CA VAL A 111 2.27 -15.36 -1.50
C VAL A 111 1.85 -16.67 -0.84
N ARG A 112 1.75 -17.75 -1.62
CA ARG A 112 1.41 -19.08 -1.11
C ARG A 112 2.48 -19.66 -0.18
N GLU A 113 3.76 -19.45 -0.47
CA GLU A 113 4.86 -19.95 0.35
C GLU A 113 5.03 -19.15 1.64
N LEU A 114 4.94 -17.81 1.54
CA LEU A 114 5.16 -16.92 2.67
C LEU A 114 3.97 -16.87 3.62
N GLN A 115 2.73 -16.92 3.11
CA GLN A 115 1.47 -16.76 3.86
C GLN A 115 1.53 -15.54 4.80
N PRO A 116 1.75 -14.33 4.28
CA PRO A 116 1.94 -13.15 5.11
C PRO A 116 0.63 -12.71 5.77
N GLU A 117 0.70 -11.93 6.87
CA GLU A 117 -0.46 -11.30 7.48
C GLU A 117 -1.15 -10.31 6.51
N ALA A 118 -0.36 -9.54 5.75
CA ALA A 118 -0.85 -8.62 4.74
C ALA A 118 0.04 -8.63 3.49
N VAL A 119 -0.56 -8.46 2.32
CA VAL A 119 0.13 -8.42 1.01
C VAL A 119 -0.48 -7.38 0.09
N SER A 120 0.35 -6.74 -0.75
CA SER A 120 -0.11 -5.97 -1.90
C SER A 120 0.13 -6.73 -3.20
N MET A 121 -0.80 -6.61 -4.14
CA MET A 121 -0.77 -7.30 -5.42
C MET A 121 -1.23 -6.36 -6.53
N GLY A 122 -0.41 -6.14 -7.56
CA GLY A 122 -0.81 -5.39 -8.74
C GLY A 122 -1.83 -6.15 -9.59
N LEU A 123 -3.04 -5.60 -9.80
CA LEU A 123 -4.05 -6.28 -10.61
C LEU A 123 -3.51 -6.60 -12.02
N ARG A 124 -2.78 -5.66 -12.60
CA ARG A 124 -2.16 -5.80 -13.94
C ARG A 124 -1.07 -6.85 -14.00
N GLU A 125 -0.50 -7.23 -12.86
CA GLU A 125 0.62 -8.17 -12.76
C GLU A 125 0.17 -9.61 -12.50
N ILE A 126 -0.94 -9.80 -11.76
CA ILE A 126 -1.44 -11.14 -11.40
C ILE A 126 -2.60 -11.60 -12.28
N ALA A 127 -3.47 -10.68 -12.72
CA ALA A 127 -4.60 -11.01 -13.59
C ALA A 127 -4.21 -10.83 -15.06
N VAL A 128 -3.26 -11.60 -15.52
CA VAL A 128 -2.68 -11.56 -16.88
C VAL A 128 -3.18 -12.75 -17.73
N PRO A 129 -3.11 -12.67 -19.08
CA PRO A 129 -3.59 -13.75 -19.95
C PRO A 129 -2.92 -15.10 -19.70
N GLU A 130 -1.70 -15.10 -19.18
CA GLU A 130 -0.93 -16.32 -18.88
C GLU A 130 -1.46 -17.08 -17.65
N ILE A 131 -2.26 -16.42 -16.80
CA ILE A 131 -2.94 -17.05 -15.67
C ILE A 131 -4.41 -17.24 -16.03
N PRO A 132 -4.89 -18.48 -16.21
CA PRO A 132 -6.30 -18.74 -16.47
C PRO A 132 -7.21 -18.18 -15.37
N GLU A 133 -8.38 -17.65 -15.73
CA GLU A 133 -9.32 -17.08 -14.72
C GLU A 133 -9.69 -18.08 -13.63
N THR A 134 -9.75 -19.38 -13.95
CA THR A 134 -10.00 -20.44 -12.96
C THR A 134 -8.86 -20.57 -11.95
N GLU A 135 -7.61 -20.39 -12.37
CA GLU A 135 -6.44 -20.41 -11.48
C GLU A 135 -6.39 -19.14 -10.64
N LEU A 136 -6.67 -17.98 -11.23
CA LEU A 136 -6.76 -16.71 -10.53
C LEU A 136 -7.86 -16.76 -9.46
N ALA A 137 -9.04 -17.27 -9.79
CA ALA A 137 -10.15 -17.44 -8.86
C ALA A 137 -9.79 -18.40 -7.70
N ALA A 138 -9.12 -19.50 -8.01
CA ALA A 138 -8.63 -20.44 -6.99
C ALA A 138 -7.56 -19.79 -6.08
N PHE A 139 -6.72 -18.91 -6.62
CA PHE A 139 -5.78 -18.13 -5.82
C PHE A 139 -6.48 -17.14 -4.90
N PHE A 140 -7.44 -16.36 -5.40
CA PHE A 140 -8.21 -15.44 -4.57
C PHE A 140 -9.03 -16.16 -3.49
N ALA A 141 -9.61 -17.32 -3.81
CA ALA A 141 -10.32 -18.15 -2.84
C ALA A 141 -9.37 -18.61 -1.71
N TRP A 142 -8.17 -19.03 -2.08
CA TRP A 142 -7.13 -19.45 -1.13
C TRP A 142 -6.67 -18.26 -0.23
N VAL A 143 -6.49 -17.06 -0.81
CA VAL A 143 -6.15 -15.83 -0.04
C VAL A 143 -7.24 -15.51 0.97
N ALA A 144 -8.51 -15.57 0.56
CA ALA A 144 -9.66 -15.31 1.43
C ALA A 144 -9.78 -16.36 2.55
N GLU A 145 -9.62 -17.66 2.23
CA GLU A 145 -9.64 -18.75 3.20
C GLU A 145 -8.57 -18.59 4.28
N ARG A 146 -7.37 -18.15 3.89
CA ARG A 146 -6.23 -17.88 4.79
C ARG A 146 -6.36 -16.57 5.54
N ARG A 147 -7.41 -15.76 5.27
CA ARG A 147 -7.64 -14.45 5.88
C ARG A 147 -6.46 -13.51 5.73
N ILE A 148 -5.74 -13.60 4.61
CA ILE A 148 -4.66 -12.68 4.30
C ILE A 148 -5.28 -11.33 3.93
N MET A 149 -4.87 -10.25 4.60
CA MET A 149 -5.27 -8.89 4.24
C MET A 149 -4.62 -8.49 2.92
N ALA A 150 -5.38 -8.57 1.83
CA ALA A 150 -4.86 -8.34 0.48
C ALA A 150 -5.29 -6.96 -0.04
N GLN A 151 -4.31 -6.15 -0.42
CA GLN A 151 -4.52 -4.85 -1.05
C GLN A 151 -4.25 -4.93 -2.53
N ILE A 152 -5.27 -4.67 -3.35
CA ILE A 152 -5.16 -4.70 -4.81
C ILE A 152 -4.74 -3.32 -5.31
N ILE A 153 -3.62 -3.29 -6.04
CA ILE A 153 -3.06 -2.07 -6.60
C ILE A 153 -3.70 -1.81 -7.96
N LEU A 154 -4.25 -0.61 -8.12
CA LEU A 154 -4.98 -0.15 -9.31
C LEU A 154 -4.36 1.17 -9.79
N TYR A 155 -4.09 1.26 -11.09
CA TYR A 155 -3.31 2.36 -11.67
C TYR A 155 -4.16 3.36 -12.48
N ASP A 156 -5.42 3.02 -12.78
CA ASP A 156 -6.39 3.90 -13.42
C ASP A 156 -7.84 3.43 -13.16
N ASP A 157 -8.81 4.16 -13.67
CA ASP A 157 -10.24 3.85 -13.59
C ASP A 157 -10.61 2.55 -14.33
N GLY A 158 -9.89 2.20 -15.38
CA GLY A 158 -10.04 0.92 -16.08
C GLY A 158 -9.68 -0.27 -15.17
N ASP A 159 -8.62 -0.16 -14.37
CA ASP A 159 -8.28 -1.17 -13.37
C ASP A 159 -9.36 -1.27 -12.29
N VAL A 160 -9.93 -0.13 -11.86
CA VAL A 160 -11.06 -0.13 -10.90
C VAL A 160 -12.25 -0.90 -11.46
N GLN A 161 -12.65 -0.60 -12.69
CA GLN A 161 -13.77 -1.29 -13.36
C GLN A 161 -13.48 -2.79 -13.53
N ARG A 162 -12.24 -3.15 -13.90
CA ARG A 162 -11.81 -4.53 -14.03
C ARG A 162 -11.88 -5.28 -12.71
N TRP A 163 -11.39 -4.70 -11.62
CA TRP A 163 -11.47 -5.30 -10.28
C TRP A 163 -12.92 -5.54 -9.85
N GLN A 164 -13.78 -4.54 -10.02
CA GLN A 164 -15.22 -4.66 -9.72
C GLN A 164 -15.89 -5.74 -10.57
N SER A 165 -15.52 -5.83 -11.86
CA SER A 165 -16.03 -6.89 -12.76
C SER A 165 -15.63 -8.29 -12.29
N LEU A 166 -14.38 -8.51 -11.85
CA LEU A 166 -13.94 -9.80 -11.31
C LEU A 166 -14.75 -10.19 -10.05
N ARG A 167 -15.01 -9.22 -9.17
CA ARG A 167 -15.85 -9.41 -7.98
C ARG A 167 -17.30 -9.73 -8.34
N ALA A 168 -17.91 -8.95 -9.23
CA ALA A 168 -19.30 -9.14 -9.67
C ALA A 168 -19.53 -10.50 -10.37
N ARG A 169 -18.50 -11.01 -11.05
CA ARG A 169 -18.51 -12.34 -11.70
C ARG A 169 -18.24 -13.49 -10.74
N GLY A 170 -18.00 -13.19 -9.43
CA GLY A 170 -17.74 -14.22 -8.42
C GLY A 170 -16.34 -14.84 -8.46
N LEU A 171 -15.39 -14.26 -9.21
CA LEU A 171 -14.01 -14.72 -9.26
C LEU A 171 -13.22 -14.32 -8.00
N VAL A 172 -13.70 -13.32 -7.28
CA VAL A 172 -13.15 -12.87 -6.00
C VAL A 172 -14.21 -13.11 -4.93
N PRO A 173 -14.01 -14.07 -4.03
CA PRO A 173 -14.96 -14.32 -2.93
C PRO A 173 -14.88 -13.23 -1.87
N PRO A 174 -15.87 -13.17 -0.94
CA PRO A 174 -15.75 -12.36 0.27
C PRO A 174 -14.46 -12.65 1.01
N GLY A 175 -13.75 -11.60 1.43
CA GLY A 175 -12.43 -11.71 2.06
C GLY A 175 -11.95 -10.37 2.61
N ALA A 176 -10.76 -10.36 3.17
CA ALA A 176 -10.08 -9.17 3.71
C ALA A 176 -9.41 -8.37 2.56
N TRP A 177 -10.24 -7.79 1.69
CA TRP A 177 -9.82 -7.04 0.52
C TRP A 177 -9.80 -5.53 0.79
N SER A 178 -8.81 -4.86 0.24
CA SER A 178 -8.73 -3.40 0.15
C SER A 178 -8.13 -3.00 -1.20
N VAL A 179 -8.21 -1.72 -1.57
CA VAL A 179 -7.62 -1.23 -2.81
C VAL A 179 -6.64 -0.09 -2.56
N LEU A 180 -5.62 0.00 -3.41
CA LEU A 180 -4.67 1.11 -3.46
C LEU A 180 -4.75 1.76 -4.84
N PHE A 181 -5.13 3.03 -4.90
CA PHE A 181 -5.07 3.83 -6.12
C PHE A 181 -3.69 4.49 -6.23
N VAL A 182 -3.01 4.29 -7.34
CA VAL A 182 -1.65 4.79 -7.56
C VAL A 182 -1.69 5.97 -8.49
N LEU A 183 -1.36 7.15 -7.97
CA LEU A 183 -1.34 8.38 -8.75
C LEU A 183 0.07 8.64 -9.31
N GLY A 184 0.16 8.97 -10.59
CA GLY A 184 1.38 9.45 -11.21
C GLY A 184 2.44 8.41 -11.58
N ARG A 185 2.22 7.10 -11.36
CA ARG A 185 3.23 6.05 -11.66
C ARG A 185 3.68 6.07 -13.11
N TYR A 186 2.73 6.24 -14.02
CA TYR A 186 2.96 6.21 -15.47
C TYR A 186 2.88 7.61 -16.13
N SER A 187 2.78 8.68 -15.34
CA SER A 187 2.87 10.04 -15.84
C SER A 187 4.29 10.41 -16.26
N VAL A 188 4.43 11.39 -17.13
CA VAL A 188 5.75 11.93 -17.51
C VAL A 188 6.43 12.51 -16.26
N GLY A 189 7.65 12.05 -15.97
CA GLY A 189 8.41 12.48 -14.80
C GLY A 189 7.91 11.91 -13.46
N GLN A 190 6.97 10.96 -13.48
CA GLN A 190 6.34 10.40 -12.28
C GLN A 190 5.83 11.51 -11.35
N THR A 191 4.96 12.35 -11.86
CA THR A 191 4.30 13.43 -11.13
C THR A 191 2.81 13.13 -10.98
N SER A 192 2.23 13.56 -9.88
CA SER A 192 0.81 13.43 -9.60
C SER A 192 0.22 14.74 -9.13
N SER A 193 -1.11 14.83 -9.18
CA SER A 193 -1.89 15.90 -8.60
C SER A 193 -3.12 15.31 -7.89
N ALA A 194 -3.71 16.08 -6.97
CA ALA A 194 -4.92 15.65 -6.28
C ALA A 194 -6.11 15.42 -7.25
N TYR A 195 -6.11 16.05 -8.42
CA TYR A 195 -7.12 15.83 -9.47
C TYR A 195 -7.07 14.42 -10.07
N ASP A 196 -5.90 13.76 -10.04
CA ASP A 196 -5.74 12.41 -10.59
C ASP A 196 -6.54 11.36 -9.79
N LEU A 197 -7.00 11.70 -8.58
CA LEU A 197 -7.86 10.84 -7.77
C LEU A 197 -9.30 10.78 -8.29
N LEU A 198 -9.79 11.82 -8.96
CA LEU A 198 -11.21 11.93 -9.34
C LEU A 198 -11.70 10.82 -10.27
N PRO A 199 -10.97 10.37 -11.31
CA PRO A 199 -11.39 9.25 -12.14
C PRO A 199 -11.54 7.95 -11.34
N PHE A 200 -10.63 7.66 -10.41
CA PHE A 200 -10.73 6.49 -9.52
C PHE A 200 -12.00 6.53 -8.69
N LEU A 201 -12.27 7.65 -8.01
CA LEU A 201 -13.46 7.80 -7.16
C LEU A 201 -14.76 7.75 -7.97
N ALA A 202 -14.76 8.23 -9.21
CA ALA A 202 -15.91 8.17 -10.08
C ALA A 202 -16.25 6.74 -10.54
N ALA A 203 -15.22 5.89 -10.72
CA ALA A 203 -15.36 4.51 -11.13
C ALA A 203 -15.59 3.56 -9.94
N TYR A 204 -15.19 3.94 -8.71
CA TYR A 204 -15.16 3.08 -7.56
C TYR A 204 -16.53 2.92 -6.89
N ASP A 205 -16.88 1.68 -6.48
CA ASP A 205 -18.16 1.34 -5.83
C ASP A 205 -18.23 1.64 -4.32
N HIS A 206 -17.12 2.06 -3.72
CA HIS A 206 -16.97 2.40 -2.30
C HIS A 206 -17.33 1.26 -1.32
N THR A 207 -17.20 0.02 -1.73
CA THR A 207 -17.56 -1.15 -0.91
C THR A 207 -16.39 -1.69 -0.08
N LEU A 208 -15.14 -1.36 -0.43
CA LEU A 208 -13.93 -1.81 0.28
C LEU A 208 -13.19 -0.63 0.88
N PRO A 209 -12.37 -0.83 1.93
CA PRO A 209 -11.40 0.17 2.36
C PRO A 209 -10.43 0.52 1.21
N TRP A 210 -10.07 1.80 1.10
CA TRP A 210 -9.19 2.26 0.03
C TRP A 210 -8.12 3.23 0.55
N ALA A 211 -6.98 3.19 -0.10
CA ALA A 211 -5.85 4.09 0.15
C ALA A 211 -5.33 4.66 -1.18
N ILE A 212 -4.51 5.67 -1.10
CA ILE A 212 -3.71 6.12 -2.25
C ILE A 212 -2.24 6.18 -1.92
N CYS A 213 -1.41 6.06 -2.95
CA CYS A 213 -0.06 6.61 -2.98
C CYS A 213 0.08 7.54 -4.21
N ALA A 214 1.01 8.48 -4.13
CA ALA A 214 1.17 9.49 -5.16
C ALA A 214 2.65 9.74 -5.44
N PHE A 215 3.05 9.67 -6.72
CA PHE A 215 4.42 9.88 -7.13
C PHE A 215 4.73 11.37 -7.24
N GLY A 216 5.93 11.75 -6.78
CA GLY A 216 6.44 13.12 -6.91
C GLY A 216 6.11 14.04 -5.74
N ALA A 217 6.45 15.32 -5.89
CA ALA A 217 6.44 16.30 -4.81
C ALA A 217 5.06 16.62 -4.22
N GLU A 218 3.98 16.35 -4.98
CA GLU A 218 2.60 16.57 -4.54
C GLU A 218 2.04 15.42 -3.68
N GLU A 219 2.85 14.44 -3.29
CA GLU A 219 2.43 13.29 -2.47
C GLU A 219 1.59 13.74 -1.27
N ASN A 220 2.09 14.71 -0.48
CA ASN A 220 1.40 15.16 0.73
C ASN A 220 0.02 15.78 0.45
N ALA A 221 -0.10 16.57 -0.62
CA ALA A 221 -1.38 17.15 -1.04
C ALA A 221 -2.37 16.06 -1.49
N CYS A 222 -1.90 15.10 -2.28
CA CYS A 222 -2.70 13.99 -2.78
C CYS A 222 -3.23 13.11 -1.64
N VAL A 223 -2.37 12.65 -0.71
CA VAL A 223 -2.80 11.76 0.38
C VAL A 223 -3.70 12.48 1.39
N THR A 224 -3.47 13.79 1.63
CA THR A 224 -4.34 14.60 2.49
C THR A 224 -5.73 14.76 1.85
N THR A 225 -5.78 14.98 0.55
CA THR A 225 -7.05 15.02 -0.21
C THR A 225 -7.79 13.68 -0.12
N ALA A 226 -7.10 12.56 -0.29
CA ALA A 226 -7.70 11.24 -0.12
C ALA A 226 -8.27 11.04 1.29
N ALA A 227 -7.55 11.46 2.31
CA ALA A 227 -8.03 11.40 3.69
C ALA A 227 -9.28 12.28 3.90
N ALA A 228 -9.38 13.44 3.27
CA ALA A 228 -10.57 14.27 3.31
C ALA A 228 -11.80 13.58 2.69
N PHE A 229 -11.60 12.69 1.71
CA PHE A 229 -12.64 11.87 1.09
C PHE A 229 -12.89 10.52 1.79
N GLY A 230 -12.24 10.25 2.93
CA GLY A 230 -12.45 9.03 3.70
C GLY A 230 -11.47 7.90 3.40
N GLY A 231 -10.52 8.10 2.50
CA GLY A 231 -9.45 7.15 2.19
C GLY A 231 -8.34 7.11 3.24
N HIS A 232 -7.37 6.25 3.00
CA HIS A 232 -6.15 6.09 3.77
C HIS A 232 -4.94 6.57 2.97
N MET A 233 -3.81 6.75 3.64
CA MET A 233 -2.60 7.37 3.09
C MET A 233 -1.47 6.36 2.99
N ARG A 234 -0.75 6.34 1.85
CA ARG A 234 0.55 5.67 1.73
C ARG A 234 1.58 6.70 1.25
N VAL A 235 2.66 6.86 2.02
CA VAL A 235 3.75 7.80 1.79
C VAL A 235 5.10 7.12 1.93
N GLY A 236 6.15 7.71 1.38
CA GLY A 236 7.50 7.22 1.58
C GLY A 236 8.38 7.25 0.35
N PHE A 237 9.64 6.90 0.55
CA PHE A 237 10.69 7.00 -0.46
C PHE A 237 10.46 6.14 -1.71
N GLU A 238 9.58 5.15 -1.64
CA GLU A 238 9.14 4.46 -2.84
C GLU A 238 8.52 5.42 -3.86
N ASN A 239 7.74 6.39 -3.39
CA ASN A 239 6.93 7.27 -4.22
C ASN A 239 7.49 8.69 -4.33
N ASN A 240 8.11 9.22 -3.26
CA ASN A 240 8.54 10.61 -3.17
C ASN A 240 9.72 10.78 -2.19
N LEU A 241 10.67 11.65 -2.55
CA LEU A 241 11.84 12.01 -1.71
C LEU A 241 11.74 13.41 -1.11
N LYS A 242 10.66 14.15 -1.38
CA LYS A 242 10.56 15.58 -1.04
C LYS A 242 9.50 15.85 0.02
N LEU A 243 9.78 16.79 0.87
CA LEU A 243 8.82 17.41 1.75
C LEU A 243 7.90 18.39 0.96
N ARG A 244 6.78 18.79 1.57
CA ARG A 244 5.81 19.74 0.97
C ARG A 244 6.38 21.11 0.60
N ASP A 245 7.50 21.50 1.21
CA ASP A 245 8.22 22.74 0.91
C ASP A 245 9.23 22.58 -0.24
N GLY A 246 9.33 21.37 -0.83
CA GLY A 246 10.23 21.03 -1.91
C GLY A 246 11.62 20.58 -1.47
N SER A 247 11.98 20.70 -0.20
CA SER A 247 13.25 20.19 0.34
C SER A 247 13.29 18.65 0.33
N ILE A 248 14.50 18.07 0.31
CA ILE A 248 14.68 16.63 0.42
C ILE A 248 14.35 16.19 1.85
N ALA A 249 13.48 15.19 1.99
CA ALA A 249 13.14 14.62 3.28
C ALA A 249 14.36 13.94 3.91
N PRO A 250 14.68 14.13 5.18
CA PRO A 250 15.82 13.48 5.82
C PRO A 250 15.64 11.96 6.01
N GLY A 251 14.42 11.45 5.94
CA GLY A 251 14.03 10.05 6.07
C GLY A 251 12.53 9.89 5.90
N ASN A 252 12.04 8.65 5.75
CA ASN A 252 10.62 8.37 5.58
C ASN A 252 9.76 8.87 6.75
N ALA A 253 10.27 8.84 7.97
CA ALA A 253 9.58 9.35 9.16
C ALA A 253 9.15 10.82 9.02
N ALA A 254 9.88 11.63 8.24
CA ALA A 254 9.50 13.02 7.98
C ALA A 254 8.26 13.12 7.06
N LEU A 255 8.17 12.25 6.05
CA LEU A 255 6.99 12.15 5.18
C LEU A 255 5.76 11.63 5.95
N VAL A 256 5.96 10.65 6.83
CA VAL A 256 4.91 10.16 7.75
C VAL A 256 4.40 11.27 8.67
N ARG A 257 5.30 12.08 9.26
CA ARG A 257 4.89 13.23 10.10
C ARG A 257 4.03 14.23 9.33
N GLN A 258 4.39 14.58 8.09
CA GLN A 258 3.57 15.48 7.28
C GLN A 258 2.17 14.90 6.99
N ALA A 259 2.09 13.61 6.66
CA ALA A 259 0.81 12.93 6.46
C ALA A 259 -0.02 12.93 7.76
N ALA A 260 0.61 12.70 8.91
CA ALA A 260 -0.03 12.74 10.23
C ALA A 260 -0.54 14.16 10.59
N GLU A 261 0.21 15.20 10.25
CA GLU A 261 -0.24 16.60 10.39
C GLU A 261 -1.47 16.87 9.53
N GLY A 262 -1.47 16.41 8.26
CA GLY A 262 -2.62 16.52 7.36
C GLY A 262 -3.86 15.83 7.91
N ALA A 263 -3.72 14.61 8.41
CA ALA A 263 -4.82 13.85 9.02
C ALA A 263 -5.40 14.58 10.25
N ARG A 264 -4.54 15.07 11.15
CA ARG A 264 -4.96 15.82 12.34
C ARG A 264 -5.65 17.13 11.98
N ALA A 265 -5.18 17.85 10.95
CA ALA A 265 -5.81 19.07 10.46
C ALA A 265 -7.23 18.83 9.92
N LEU A 266 -7.51 17.61 9.41
CA LEU A 266 -8.85 17.18 9.02
C LEU A 266 -9.71 16.72 10.21
N GLY A 267 -9.16 16.65 11.42
CA GLY A 267 -9.83 16.12 12.60
C GLY A 267 -9.88 14.58 12.65
N ARG A 268 -9.14 13.88 11.79
CA ARG A 268 -9.11 12.41 11.76
C ARG A 268 -8.01 11.89 12.69
N PRO A 269 -8.32 10.96 13.63
CA PRO A 269 -7.30 10.30 14.44
C PRO A 269 -6.42 9.39 13.59
N LEU A 270 -5.17 9.18 14.03
CA LEU A 270 -4.28 8.22 13.39
C LEU A 270 -4.69 6.79 13.81
N ALA A 271 -4.74 5.89 12.85
CA ALA A 271 -4.98 4.48 13.08
C ALA A 271 -3.74 3.82 13.69
N THR A 272 -3.95 3.02 14.74
CA THR A 272 -2.96 2.06 15.23
C THR A 272 -2.87 0.87 14.29
N ALA A 273 -1.86 0.00 14.49
CA ALA A 273 -1.79 -1.27 13.77
C ALA A 273 -3.01 -2.17 14.02
N GLU A 274 -3.60 -2.10 15.22
CA GLU A 274 -4.82 -2.86 15.52
C GLU A 274 -6.03 -2.28 14.78
N ASP A 275 -6.15 -0.96 14.68
CA ASP A 275 -7.15 -0.33 13.82
C ASP A 275 -6.96 -0.72 12.35
N ALA A 276 -5.72 -0.76 11.87
CA ALA A 276 -5.42 -1.19 10.50
C ALA A 276 -5.85 -2.64 10.27
N ARG A 277 -5.56 -3.55 11.21
CA ARG A 277 -6.03 -4.95 11.16
C ARG A 277 -7.55 -5.05 11.17
N ARG A 278 -8.22 -4.25 11.98
CA ARG A 278 -9.68 -4.22 12.04
C ARG A 278 -10.30 -3.69 10.74
N ILE A 279 -9.71 -2.64 10.15
CA ILE A 279 -10.22 -2.00 8.93
C ILE A 279 -9.96 -2.90 7.70
N TYR A 280 -8.71 -3.34 7.50
CA TYR A 280 -8.33 -4.13 6.34
C TYR A 280 -8.64 -5.63 6.50
N GLY A 281 -8.80 -6.12 7.72
CA GLY A 281 -9.19 -7.50 8.00
C GLY A 281 -10.70 -7.74 8.00
N ALA A 282 -11.52 -6.68 7.82
CA ALA A 282 -12.96 -6.84 7.66
C ALA A 282 -13.26 -7.63 6.38
N ILE A 283 -14.17 -8.61 6.51
CA ILE A 283 -14.63 -9.43 5.36
C ILE A 283 -15.75 -8.67 4.67
N ALA A 284 -15.59 -8.39 3.40
CA ALA A 284 -16.52 -7.67 2.54
C ALA A 284 -16.86 -8.47 1.26
#